data_d06de2373ed541d8fb4c6f9b4751527d
#
_entry.id   d06de2373ed541d8fb4c6f9b4751527d
#
_cell.length_a   1.000
_cell.length_b   1.000
_cell.length_c   1.000
_cell.angle_alpha   90.00
_cell.angle_beta   90.00
_cell.angle_gamma   90.00
#
_symmetry.space_group_name_H-M   'P 1'
#
loop_
_entity.id
_entity.type
_entity.pdbx_description
1 polymer ?
#
loop_
_entity_poly.entity_id
_entity_poly.type
_entity_poly.pdbx_seq_one_letter_code
_entity_poly.pdbx_strand_id
1 'polypeptide(L)'
;MGDSDALKIGQWVVAIGSPFGLERTVTAGIVSAKGRVIGSGPYDDFIQTDASINPGNSGGPLLNMKGEVVGINTAIIASGTGIGFAIPVNLAEGIIAQLKSEGEVTRGWLGVAIQDLTTEMAEYYGLKDRKGVLVADVFEGDPADKAGIQAKDIIIEVNGEKIETSRQLT
;
A
#
# COMPACT_ATOMS: atom_id res chain seq x y z
N MET A 1 -5.92 14.02 -11.38
CA MET A 1 -5.92 12.91 -10.43
C MET A 1 -7.07 13.11 -9.46
N GLY A 2 -7.69 12.04 -8.99
CA GLY A 2 -8.66 12.08 -7.90
C GLY A 2 -7.97 11.89 -6.55
N ASP A 3 -8.76 11.59 -5.53
CA ASP A 3 -8.30 11.29 -4.17
C ASP A 3 -8.72 9.86 -3.80
N SER A 4 -7.73 8.96 -3.70
CA SER A 4 -7.97 7.56 -3.34
C SER A 4 -8.33 7.38 -1.86
N ASP A 5 -7.94 8.32 -0.99
CA ASP A 5 -8.26 8.22 0.43
C ASP A 5 -9.72 8.59 0.71
N ALA A 6 -10.28 9.49 -0.11
CA ALA A 6 -11.69 9.85 -0.05
C ALA A 6 -12.64 8.77 -0.61
N LEU A 7 -12.12 7.73 -1.31
CA LEU A 7 -12.95 6.63 -1.80
C LEU A 7 -13.63 5.88 -0.65
N LYS A 8 -14.90 5.52 -0.87
CA LYS A 8 -15.68 4.70 0.06
C LYS A 8 -15.99 3.35 -0.55
N ILE A 9 -16.01 2.32 0.27
CA ILE A 9 -16.48 0.98 -0.12
C ILE A 9 -17.93 1.11 -0.63
N GLY A 10 -18.24 0.42 -1.73
CA GLY A 10 -19.51 0.48 -2.43
C GLY A 10 -19.59 1.57 -3.52
N GLN A 11 -18.63 2.48 -3.63
CA GLN A 11 -18.61 3.45 -4.72
C GLN A 11 -18.29 2.79 -6.06
N TRP A 12 -18.97 3.23 -7.11
CA TRP A 12 -18.72 2.80 -8.47
C TRP A 12 -17.36 3.25 -8.96
N VAL A 13 -16.67 2.35 -9.65
CA VAL A 13 -15.39 2.59 -10.34
C VAL A 13 -15.41 1.96 -11.73
N VAL A 14 -14.58 2.50 -12.60
CA VAL A 14 -14.42 2.06 -13.99
C VAL A 14 -12.95 1.77 -14.24
N ALA A 15 -12.64 0.56 -14.67
CA ALA A 15 -11.31 0.17 -15.09
C ALA A 15 -11.20 0.23 -16.62
N ILE A 16 -10.10 0.80 -17.12
CA ILE A 16 -9.80 0.86 -18.55
C ILE A 16 -8.49 0.15 -18.81
N GLY A 17 -8.42 -0.61 -19.90
CA GLY A 17 -7.24 -1.31 -20.32
C GLY A 17 -7.37 -1.94 -21.68
N SER A 18 -6.44 -2.83 -22.03
CA SER A 18 -6.44 -3.62 -23.28
C SER A 18 -6.23 -5.11 -22.95
N PRO A 19 -7.22 -5.74 -22.30
CA PRO A 19 -7.10 -7.14 -21.91
C PRO A 19 -6.97 -8.02 -23.16
N PHE A 20 -6.02 -8.95 -23.10
CA PHE A 20 -5.75 -9.92 -24.18
C PHE A 20 -5.46 -9.29 -25.56
N GLY A 21 -5.09 -8.00 -25.61
CA GLY A 21 -4.86 -7.29 -26.87
C GLY A 21 -6.15 -6.92 -27.63
N LEU A 22 -7.30 -7.00 -26.98
CA LEU A 22 -8.62 -6.70 -27.57
C LEU A 22 -8.92 -5.19 -27.65
N GLU A 23 -7.90 -4.36 -27.78
CA GLU A 23 -7.99 -2.89 -27.76
C GLU A 23 -8.70 -2.34 -26.49
N ARG A 24 -9.24 -1.13 -26.60
CA ARG A 24 -9.77 -0.40 -25.45
C ARG A 24 -10.98 -1.09 -24.84
N THR A 25 -10.77 -1.75 -23.71
CA THR A 25 -11.84 -2.38 -22.93
C THR A 25 -12.14 -1.56 -21.69
N VAL A 26 -13.42 -1.38 -21.43
CA VAL A 26 -13.94 -0.69 -20.24
C VAL A 26 -14.74 -1.69 -19.42
N THR A 27 -14.42 -1.80 -18.14
CA THR A 27 -15.18 -2.60 -17.18
C THR A 27 -15.61 -1.73 -16.00
N ALA A 28 -16.75 -2.04 -15.39
CA ALA A 28 -17.27 -1.30 -14.25
C ALA A 28 -17.53 -2.25 -13.09
N GLY A 29 -17.41 -1.73 -11.89
CA GLY A 29 -17.67 -2.42 -10.64
C GLY A 29 -17.66 -1.43 -9.48
N ILE A 30 -17.48 -1.92 -8.27
CA ILE A 30 -17.43 -1.09 -7.06
C ILE A 30 -16.09 -1.24 -6.35
N VAL A 31 -15.79 -0.32 -5.46
CA VAL A 31 -14.75 -0.47 -4.45
C VAL A 31 -15.24 -1.53 -3.45
N SER A 32 -14.67 -2.72 -3.49
CA SER A 32 -15.05 -3.84 -2.61
C SER A 32 -14.37 -3.73 -1.25
N ALA A 33 -13.13 -3.21 -1.21
CA ALA A 33 -12.36 -2.97 0.01
C ALA A 33 -11.23 -1.97 -0.26
N LYS A 34 -10.61 -1.47 0.81
CA LYS A 34 -9.40 -0.65 0.78
C LYS A 34 -8.36 -1.24 1.73
N GLY A 35 -7.10 -0.90 1.53
CA GLY A 35 -6.05 -1.34 2.43
C GLY A 35 -5.73 -2.83 2.34
N ARG A 36 -5.92 -3.46 1.18
CA ARG A 36 -5.66 -4.90 1.04
C ARG A 36 -4.18 -5.19 0.95
N VAL A 37 -3.75 -6.15 1.79
CA VAL A 37 -2.43 -6.78 1.75
C VAL A 37 -2.62 -8.15 1.09
N ILE A 38 -1.93 -8.40 -0.01
CA ILE A 38 -2.06 -9.65 -0.79
C ILE A 38 -0.76 -10.46 -0.84
N GLY A 39 0.29 -10.00 -0.13
CA GLY A 39 1.59 -10.64 -0.08
C GLY A 39 2.46 -10.41 -1.31
N SER A 40 2.19 -9.34 -2.08
CA SER A 40 3.01 -8.95 -3.24
C SER A 40 4.29 -8.24 -2.83
N GLY A 41 4.31 -7.64 -1.63
CA GLY A 41 5.46 -6.92 -1.11
C GLY A 41 5.13 -6.10 0.14
N PRO A 42 6.14 -5.41 0.70
CA PRO A 42 5.99 -4.63 1.93
C PRO A 42 5.10 -3.38 1.75
N TYR A 43 4.87 -2.97 0.51
CA TYR A 43 4.08 -1.77 0.17
C TYR A 43 2.64 -2.09 -0.26
N ASP A 44 2.15 -3.28 0.07
CA ASP A 44 0.79 -3.68 -0.25
C ASP A 44 -0.24 -2.77 0.43
N ASP A 45 -0.97 -2.01 -0.39
CA ASP A 45 -2.06 -1.13 0.02
C ASP A 45 -3.08 -1.01 -1.11
N PHE A 46 -3.73 -2.11 -1.45
CA PHE A 46 -4.54 -2.13 -2.65
C PHE A 46 -5.99 -1.71 -2.41
N ILE A 47 -6.54 -1.00 -3.39
CA ILE A 47 -7.98 -0.90 -3.60
C ILE A 47 -8.44 -2.21 -4.22
N GLN A 48 -9.37 -2.91 -3.58
CA GLN A 48 -10.04 -4.07 -4.15
C GLN A 48 -11.29 -3.64 -4.91
N THR A 49 -11.51 -4.19 -6.09
CA THR A 49 -12.71 -3.96 -6.91
C THR A 49 -13.20 -5.25 -7.55
N ASP A 50 -14.50 -5.33 -7.84
CA ASP A 50 -15.10 -6.37 -8.65
C ASP A 50 -15.24 -5.98 -10.13
N ALA A 51 -14.84 -4.76 -10.50
CA ALA A 51 -14.59 -4.42 -11.90
C ALA A 51 -13.61 -5.44 -12.49
N SER A 52 -13.95 -6.03 -13.63
CA SER A 52 -13.15 -7.10 -14.23
C SER A 52 -11.74 -6.60 -14.59
N ILE A 53 -10.74 -7.05 -13.86
CA ILE A 53 -9.32 -6.85 -14.15
C ILE A 53 -8.78 -8.15 -14.74
N ASN A 54 -8.12 -8.05 -15.90
CA ASN A 54 -7.53 -9.18 -16.60
C ASN A 54 -6.14 -8.79 -17.11
N PRO A 55 -5.28 -9.76 -17.49
CA PRO A 55 -4.00 -9.47 -18.12
C PRO A 55 -4.18 -8.53 -19.32
N GLY A 56 -3.46 -7.37 -19.27
CA GLY A 56 -3.58 -6.26 -20.21
C GLY A 56 -4.30 -5.03 -19.67
N ASN A 57 -4.99 -5.11 -18.52
CA ASN A 57 -5.50 -3.94 -17.82
C ASN A 57 -4.44 -3.34 -16.87
N SER A 58 -3.42 -4.10 -16.49
CA SER A 58 -2.35 -3.65 -15.60
C SER A 58 -1.65 -2.41 -16.16
N GLY A 59 -1.44 -1.38 -15.32
CA GLY A 59 -0.94 -0.07 -15.71
C GLY A 59 -2.04 0.89 -16.21
N GLY A 60 -3.24 0.40 -16.53
CA GLY A 60 -4.39 1.22 -16.89
C GLY A 60 -5.03 1.89 -15.68
N PRO A 61 -5.84 2.95 -15.90
CA PRO A 61 -6.47 3.68 -14.81
C PRO A 61 -7.68 2.95 -14.23
N LEU A 62 -7.86 3.11 -12.91
CA LEU A 62 -9.13 2.95 -12.22
C LEU A 62 -9.72 4.35 -12.00
N LEU A 63 -10.91 4.59 -12.53
CA LEU A 63 -11.58 5.90 -12.49
C LEU A 63 -12.77 5.87 -11.53
N ASN A 64 -13.04 6.99 -10.87
CA ASN A 64 -14.30 7.22 -10.19
C ASN A 64 -15.39 7.72 -11.17
N MET A 65 -16.61 7.94 -10.67
CA MET A 65 -17.74 8.40 -11.50
C MET A 65 -17.63 9.87 -11.97
N LYS A 66 -16.59 10.60 -11.53
CA LYS A 66 -16.26 11.93 -12.03
C LYS A 66 -15.23 11.87 -13.17
N GLY A 67 -14.75 10.69 -13.54
CA GLY A 67 -13.68 10.50 -14.51
C GLY A 67 -12.28 10.81 -13.96
N GLU A 68 -12.12 10.90 -12.65
CA GLU A 68 -10.83 11.12 -11.99
C GLU A 68 -10.13 9.79 -11.76
N VAL A 69 -8.82 9.72 -12.02
CA VAL A 69 -8.00 8.55 -11.72
C VAL A 69 -7.84 8.43 -10.21
N VAL A 70 -8.31 7.32 -9.65
CA VAL A 70 -8.23 7.00 -8.21
C VAL A 70 -7.35 5.79 -7.92
N GLY A 71 -6.93 5.08 -8.96
CA GLY A 71 -6.01 3.96 -8.82
C GLY A 71 -5.38 3.55 -10.14
N ILE A 72 -4.37 2.68 -10.06
CA ILE A 72 -3.69 2.05 -11.18
C ILE A 72 -3.95 0.55 -11.10
N ASN A 73 -4.63 -0.01 -12.08
CA ASN A 73 -4.92 -1.46 -12.12
C ASN A 73 -3.61 -2.26 -12.11
N THR A 74 -3.51 -3.30 -11.29
CA THR A 74 -2.24 -4.00 -11.17
C THR A 74 -2.35 -5.52 -11.09
N ALA A 75 -3.21 -6.08 -10.27
CA ALA A 75 -3.20 -7.49 -9.95
C ALA A 75 -4.60 -8.10 -9.85
N ILE A 76 -4.63 -9.42 -9.93
CA ILE A 76 -5.80 -10.25 -9.66
C ILE A 76 -5.40 -11.40 -8.74
N ILE A 77 -6.35 -11.96 -8.00
CA ILE A 77 -6.18 -13.27 -7.38
C ILE A 77 -6.67 -14.31 -8.39
N ALA A 78 -5.75 -15.07 -8.96
CA ALA A 78 -6.04 -16.04 -10.03
C ALA A 78 -7.02 -17.15 -9.61
N SER A 79 -7.13 -17.45 -8.32
CA SER A 79 -8.06 -18.44 -7.77
C SER A 79 -9.46 -17.90 -7.48
N GLY A 80 -9.69 -16.58 -7.65
CA GLY A 80 -10.96 -15.93 -7.38
C GLY A 80 -11.51 -15.18 -8.59
N THR A 81 -12.82 -15.25 -8.80
CA THR A 81 -13.51 -14.41 -9.80
C THR A 81 -14.01 -13.13 -9.15
N GLY A 82 -13.92 -12.00 -9.88
CA GLY A 82 -14.40 -10.71 -9.36
C GLY A 82 -13.54 -10.11 -8.24
N ILE A 83 -12.25 -10.42 -8.20
CA ILE A 83 -11.31 -9.87 -7.24
C ILE A 83 -10.15 -9.25 -8.01
N GLY A 84 -10.26 -7.97 -8.29
CA GLY A 84 -9.23 -7.14 -8.89
C GLY A 84 -8.62 -6.17 -7.88
N PHE A 85 -7.38 -5.74 -8.13
CA PHE A 85 -6.65 -4.82 -7.29
C PHE A 85 -6.08 -3.66 -8.09
N ALA A 86 -6.10 -2.49 -7.48
CA ALA A 86 -5.45 -1.28 -8.00
C ALA A 86 -4.60 -0.62 -6.92
N ILE A 87 -3.47 -0.07 -7.31
CA ILE A 87 -2.62 0.77 -6.46
C ILE A 87 -3.35 2.10 -6.26
N PRO A 88 -3.55 2.58 -5.03
CA PRO A 88 -4.14 3.89 -4.76
C PRO A 88 -3.36 5.01 -5.44
N VAL A 89 -4.07 5.98 -6.03
CA VAL A 89 -3.39 7.08 -6.75
C VAL A 89 -2.57 7.97 -5.81
N ASN A 90 -3.01 8.19 -4.58
CA ASN A 90 -2.27 9.00 -3.60
C ASN A 90 -0.92 8.36 -3.28
N LEU A 91 -0.84 7.03 -3.18
CA LEU A 91 0.42 6.30 -3.03
C LEU A 91 1.32 6.45 -4.29
N ALA A 92 0.71 6.41 -5.47
CA ALA A 92 1.44 6.51 -6.73
C ALA A 92 1.97 7.93 -7.01
N GLU A 93 1.30 8.99 -6.55
CA GLU A 93 1.67 10.38 -6.85
C GLU A 93 3.08 10.73 -6.38
N GLY A 94 3.48 10.34 -5.17
CA GLY A 94 4.82 10.56 -4.65
C GLY A 94 5.90 9.86 -5.48
N ILE A 95 5.62 8.62 -5.88
CA ILE A 95 6.50 7.82 -6.73
C ILE A 95 6.63 8.44 -8.13
N ILE A 96 5.51 8.85 -8.72
CA ILE A 96 5.49 9.48 -10.04
C ILE A 96 6.24 10.81 -10.02
N ALA A 97 6.11 11.61 -8.95
CA ALA A 97 6.82 12.86 -8.80
C ALA A 97 8.34 12.65 -8.78
N GLN A 98 8.84 11.68 -8.00
CA GLN A 98 10.27 11.34 -7.97
C GLN A 98 10.76 10.83 -9.33
N LEU A 99 10.03 9.92 -9.97
CA LEU A 99 10.40 9.41 -11.30
C LEU A 99 10.48 10.52 -12.36
N LYS A 100 9.62 11.54 -12.26
CA LYS A 100 9.66 12.68 -13.19
C LYS A 100 10.80 13.66 -12.92
N SER A 101 11.17 13.89 -11.65
CA SER A 101 12.22 14.85 -11.26
C SER A 101 13.62 14.23 -11.29
N GLU A 102 13.76 12.98 -10.88
CA GLU A 102 15.04 12.35 -10.58
C GLU A 102 15.33 11.14 -11.48
N GLY A 103 14.30 10.60 -12.16
CA GLY A 103 14.43 9.41 -13.01
C GLY A 103 14.44 8.09 -12.23
N GLU A 104 14.52 8.17 -10.91
CA GLU A 104 14.54 7.01 -10.01
C GLU A 104 13.72 7.28 -8.74
N VAL A 105 13.39 6.23 -8.01
CA VAL A 105 12.69 6.32 -6.72
C VAL A 105 13.68 6.05 -5.60
N THR A 106 14.00 7.07 -4.82
CA THR A 106 14.81 6.92 -3.61
C THR A 106 13.89 6.60 -2.43
N ARG A 107 14.12 5.46 -1.80
CA ARG A 107 13.43 5.06 -0.57
C ARG A 107 14.38 5.10 0.61
N GLY A 108 13.87 5.56 1.76
CA GLY A 108 14.60 5.45 3.01
C GLY A 108 14.86 3.97 3.33
N TRP A 109 16.06 3.68 3.80
CA TRP A 109 16.41 2.36 4.31
C TRP A 109 16.87 2.50 5.75
N LEU A 110 16.17 1.83 6.66
CA LEU A 110 16.50 1.87 8.08
C LEU A 110 17.40 0.70 8.50
N GLY A 111 17.21 -0.46 7.89
CA GLY A 111 17.98 -1.66 8.20
C GLY A 111 17.48 -2.36 9.46
N VAL A 112 16.16 -2.57 9.56
CA VAL A 112 15.52 -3.29 10.65
C VAL A 112 14.52 -4.32 10.14
N ALA A 113 14.39 -5.44 10.85
CA ALA A 113 13.22 -6.30 10.73
C ALA A 113 12.16 -5.82 11.73
N ILE A 114 10.94 -5.60 11.26
CA ILE A 114 9.85 -5.06 12.06
C ILE A 114 8.63 -5.97 12.07
N GLN A 115 7.83 -5.86 13.11
CA GLN A 115 6.54 -6.53 13.21
C GLN A 115 5.54 -5.70 14.03
N ASP A 116 4.24 -5.88 13.73
CA ASP A 116 3.19 -5.26 14.51
C ASP A 116 3.16 -5.80 15.94
N LEU A 117 2.81 -4.94 16.89
CA LEU A 117 2.64 -5.35 18.28
C LEU A 117 1.36 -6.16 18.43
N THR A 118 1.48 -7.35 19.01
CA THR A 118 0.30 -8.06 19.52
C THR A 118 -0.16 -7.47 20.86
N THR A 119 -1.39 -7.78 21.26
CA THR A 119 -1.92 -7.35 22.57
C THR A 119 -1.04 -7.82 23.72
N GLU A 120 -0.59 -9.08 23.66
CA GLU A 120 0.28 -9.70 24.67
C GLU A 120 1.65 -9.03 24.75
N MET A 121 2.23 -8.69 23.60
CA MET A 121 3.49 -7.94 23.53
C MET A 121 3.34 -6.55 24.14
N ALA A 122 2.28 -5.83 23.78
CA ALA A 122 2.03 -4.50 24.32
C ALA A 122 1.88 -4.52 25.84
N GLU A 123 1.20 -5.52 26.40
CA GLU A 123 1.08 -5.73 27.83
C GLU A 123 2.42 -6.05 28.49
N TYR A 124 3.23 -6.91 27.89
CA TYR A 124 4.56 -7.28 28.37
C TYR A 124 5.50 -6.05 28.45
N TYR A 125 5.46 -5.17 27.44
CA TYR A 125 6.24 -3.93 27.40
C TYR A 125 5.62 -2.77 28.15
N GLY A 126 4.45 -2.96 28.79
CA GLY A 126 3.77 -1.94 29.60
C GLY A 126 3.20 -0.76 28.79
N LEU A 127 2.93 -0.96 27.50
CA LEU A 127 2.39 0.07 26.62
C LEU A 127 0.88 0.22 26.82
N LYS A 128 0.47 1.38 27.33
CA LYS A 128 -0.94 1.67 27.61
C LYS A 128 -1.81 1.73 26.36
N ASP A 129 -1.25 2.27 25.27
CA ASP A 129 -1.99 2.55 24.04
C ASP A 129 -1.94 1.39 23.03
N ARG A 130 -1.16 0.33 23.34
CA ARG A 130 -1.00 -0.88 22.50
C ARG A 130 -0.64 -0.57 21.03
N LYS A 131 0.06 0.56 20.79
CA LYS A 131 0.41 1.07 19.48
C LYS A 131 1.91 1.18 19.34
N GLY A 132 2.40 0.93 18.12
CA GLY A 132 3.80 0.98 17.79
C GLY A 132 4.25 -0.26 17.00
N VAL A 133 5.49 -0.24 16.58
CA VAL A 133 6.11 -1.28 15.78
C VAL A 133 7.32 -1.83 16.49
N LEU A 134 7.33 -3.14 16.73
CA LEU A 134 8.46 -3.81 17.40
C LEU A 134 9.60 -4.00 16.40
N VAL A 135 10.79 -3.59 16.77
CA VAL A 135 12.04 -3.94 16.09
C VAL A 135 12.38 -5.37 16.48
N ALA A 136 12.18 -6.31 15.57
CA ALA A 136 12.47 -7.72 15.79
C ALA A 136 13.98 -8.01 15.67
N ASP A 137 14.65 -7.31 14.73
CA ASP A 137 16.09 -7.42 14.50
C ASP A 137 16.65 -6.14 13.89
N VAL A 138 17.97 -5.92 14.00
CA VAL A 138 18.69 -4.78 13.44
C VAL A 138 19.85 -5.31 12.61
N PHE A 139 19.97 -4.87 11.37
CA PHE A 139 21.04 -5.31 10.48
C PHE A 139 22.33 -4.55 10.76
N GLU A 140 23.39 -5.28 11.04
CA GLU A 140 24.70 -4.73 11.37
C GLU A 140 25.26 -3.84 10.25
N GLY A 141 25.74 -2.66 10.62
CA GLY A 141 26.29 -1.68 9.69
C GLY A 141 25.25 -0.81 8.98
N ASP A 142 23.97 -1.08 9.12
CA ASP A 142 22.88 -0.27 8.55
C ASP A 142 22.58 1.00 9.37
N PRO A 143 21.77 1.92 8.84
CA PRO A 143 21.47 3.20 9.52
C PRO A 143 20.92 3.04 10.95
N ALA A 144 20.05 2.07 11.19
CA ALA A 144 19.47 1.83 12.51
C ALA A 144 20.53 1.40 13.53
N ASP A 145 21.43 0.49 13.15
CA ASP A 145 22.55 0.03 13.99
C ASP A 145 23.46 1.19 14.34
N LYS A 146 23.86 1.99 13.34
CA LYS A 146 24.68 3.20 13.56
C LYS A 146 24.02 4.25 14.44
N ALA A 147 22.67 4.32 14.41
CA ALA A 147 21.89 5.22 15.26
C ALA A 147 21.66 4.67 16.68
N GLY A 148 22.03 3.41 16.94
CA GLY A 148 21.88 2.77 18.25
C GLY A 148 20.51 2.16 18.51
N ILE A 149 19.70 1.96 17.48
CA ILE A 149 18.44 1.20 17.57
C ILE A 149 18.80 -0.26 17.87
N GLN A 150 18.04 -0.90 18.74
CA GLN A 150 18.29 -2.27 19.17
C GLN A 150 17.06 -3.16 18.94
N ALA A 151 17.29 -4.45 18.79
CA ALA A 151 16.22 -5.43 18.82
C ALA A 151 15.44 -5.31 20.12
N LYS A 152 14.11 -5.36 20.05
CA LYS A 152 13.12 -5.13 21.10
C LYS A 152 12.80 -3.67 21.38
N ASP A 153 13.39 -2.71 20.69
CA ASP A 153 12.88 -1.35 20.69
C ASP A 153 11.49 -1.28 20.06
N ILE A 154 10.70 -0.30 20.46
CA ILE A 154 9.39 -0.07 19.90
C ILE A 154 9.34 1.32 19.29
N ILE A 155 9.15 1.36 17.97
CA ILE A 155 9.00 2.62 17.23
C ILE A 155 7.55 3.09 17.41
N ILE A 156 7.38 4.26 18.01
CA ILE A 156 6.06 4.85 18.30
C ILE A 156 5.81 6.13 17.49
N GLU A 157 6.88 6.72 16.93
CA GLU A 157 6.81 7.98 16.23
C GLU A 157 7.98 8.11 15.23
N VAL A 158 7.71 8.70 14.07
CA VAL A 158 8.72 9.08 13.07
C VAL A 158 8.40 10.50 12.60
N ASN A 159 9.40 11.40 12.67
CA ASN A 159 9.27 12.81 12.27
C ASN A 159 8.07 13.56 12.91
N GLY A 160 7.67 13.20 14.13
CA GLY A 160 6.52 13.78 14.84
C GLY A 160 5.18 13.13 14.51
N GLU A 161 5.14 12.16 13.62
CA GLU A 161 3.95 11.38 13.28
C GLU A 161 3.92 10.07 14.05
N LYS A 162 2.79 9.78 14.69
CA LYS A 162 2.60 8.53 15.45
C LYS A 162 2.53 7.33 14.52
N ILE A 163 3.27 6.30 14.86
CA ILE A 163 3.30 5.02 14.15
C ILE A 163 2.54 3.98 14.98
N GLU A 164 1.55 3.36 14.36
CA GLU A 164 0.71 2.35 14.99
C GLU A 164 0.93 0.95 14.41
N THR A 165 1.35 0.88 13.15
CA THR A 165 1.55 -0.37 12.40
C THR A 165 2.83 -0.33 11.58
N SER A 166 3.41 -1.50 11.31
CA SER A 166 4.59 -1.68 10.46
C SER A 166 4.40 -1.06 9.07
N ARG A 167 3.16 -1.06 8.57
CA ARG A 167 2.79 -0.47 7.30
C ARG A 167 2.99 1.06 7.23
N GLN A 168 2.82 1.77 8.34
CA GLN A 168 3.06 3.22 8.37
C GLN A 168 4.55 3.56 8.38
N LEU A 169 5.40 2.57 8.65
CA LEU A 169 6.85 2.71 8.68
C LEU A 169 7.51 2.31 7.35
N THR A 170 6.81 1.59 6.47
CA THR A 170 7.29 1.15 5.14
C THR A 170 6.68 2.00 4.02
#